data_8b828f1372018fb50a6886b4937d8910
#
_entry.id   8b828f1372018fb50a6886b4937d8910
#
_cell.length_a   1.000
_cell.length_b   1.000
_cell.length_c   1.000
_cell.angle_alpha   90.00
_cell.angle_beta   90.00
_cell.angle_gamma   90.00
#
_symmetry.space_group_name_H-M   'P 1'
#
loop_
_entity.id
_entity.type
_entity.pdbx_description
1 polymer ?
#
loop_
_entity_poly.entity_id
_entity_poly.type
_entity_poly.pdbx_seq_one_letter_code
_entity_poly.pdbx_strand_id
1 'polypeptide(L)'
;SGLRVLGPSDPLIVKLGGSVMLPCYIQAPLPLEVLEVEWKRTDSEALVHLFQDGEGKPEAQDQAYSGRARFFTEEVERGNFSLLLTNLTTEDAGIYNCSVYSQQATGQTLVDIEFLVVTGGHAVSAYAREDVTLNCSVDSHMSPKELERVSWTKVDQDITVLVFQEGEVLTDFSHERFRDRVEFFGPEEIHKGNFSLRLKYLRMEDKGLYRCEVLSGEFSAQTTVEIHLGFSHIHTAILSLCSFTCLCGSVLLVGGIIYTFCKEPGSCTVIILYVLVFCPNILMFVAFVLWGMLNGFFSEAVTCLIINLLRILRLLICSPRVYDCKGVHQRVIAAMTGTYNFAATAPIRCIDNGGTE
;
A
#
# COMPACT_ATOMS: atom_id res chain seq x y z
N SER A 1 -53.59 -22.35 -14.55
CA SER A 1 -52.97 -21.08 -14.09
C SER A 1 -51.79 -21.43 -13.21
N GLY A 2 -50.62 -20.86 -13.52
CA GLY A 2 -49.44 -21.14 -12.71
C GLY A 2 -49.56 -20.60 -11.28
N LEU A 3 -48.92 -21.25 -10.33
CA LEU A 3 -48.81 -20.78 -8.96
C LEU A 3 -47.84 -19.56 -8.94
N ARG A 4 -48.29 -18.48 -8.33
CA ARG A 4 -47.42 -17.29 -8.21
C ARG A 4 -46.54 -17.41 -6.97
N VAL A 5 -45.27 -17.70 -7.20
CA VAL A 5 -44.21 -17.72 -6.18
C VAL A 5 -43.47 -16.40 -6.22
N LEU A 6 -43.22 -15.83 -5.07
CA LEU A 6 -42.60 -14.53 -4.91
C LEU A 6 -41.23 -14.67 -4.22
N GLY A 7 -40.27 -13.90 -4.68
CA GLY A 7 -38.90 -13.80 -4.15
C GLY A 7 -38.37 -12.37 -4.28
N PRO A 8 -37.10 -12.13 -4.02
CA PRO A 8 -36.49 -10.82 -4.17
C PRO A 8 -36.35 -10.44 -5.67
N SER A 9 -36.37 -9.15 -5.96
CA SER A 9 -36.14 -8.62 -7.31
C SER A 9 -34.63 -8.40 -7.61
N ASP A 10 -33.83 -8.23 -6.57
CA ASP A 10 -32.44 -7.88 -6.65
C ASP A 10 -31.58 -8.96 -5.97
N PRO A 11 -30.30 -9.12 -6.35
CA PRO A 11 -29.39 -10.02 -5.68
C PRO A 11 -29.27 -9.73 -4.17
N LEU A 12 -29.08 -10.77 -3.38
CA LEU A 12 -28.83 -10.69 -1.95
C LEU A 12 -27.32 -10.57 -1.70
N ILE A 13 -26.89 -9.40 -1.29
CA ILE A 13 -25.49 -9.18 -0.91
C ILE A 13 -25.27 -9.72 0.49
N VAL A 14 -24.27 -10.58 0.65
CA VAL A 14 -24.03 -11.31 1.90
C VAL A 14 -22.56 -11.20 2.34
N LYS A 15 -22.34 -11.50 3.63
CA LYS A 15 -21.01 -11.53 4.24
C LYS A 15 -20.52 -12.96 4.39
N LEU A 16 -19.22 -13.20 4.07
CA LEU A 16 -18.56 -14.48 4.33
C LEU A 16 -18.68 -14.89 5.79
N GLY A 17 -18.97 -16.18 6.04
CA GLY A 17 -19.17 -16.73 7.37
C GLY A 17 -20.51 -16.34 8.03
N GLY A 18 -21.29 -15.47 7.39
CA GLY A 18 -22.60 -15.03 7.87
C GLY A 18 -23.72 -16.01 7.57
N SER A 19 -24.95 -15.50 7.64
CA SER A 19 -26.18 -16.22 7.31
C SER A 19 -27.06 -15.35 6.44
N VAL A 20 -27.84 -15.96 5.57
CA VAL A 20 -28.80 -15.28 4.71
C VAL A 20 -30.13 -16.00 4.69
N MET A 21 -31.20 -15.24 4.64
CA MET A 21 -32.55 -15.75 4.36
C MET A 21 -32.83 -15.63 2.87
N LEU A 22 -33.06 -16.72 2.18
CA LEU A 22 -33.47 -16.76 0.79
C LEU A 22 -34.98 -16.68 0.73
N PRO A 23 -35.59 -15.57 0.29
CA PRO A 23 -37.01 -15.38 0.32
C PRO A 23 -37.73 -16.23 -0.76
N CYS A 24 -38.75 -16.98 -0.35
CA CYS A 24 -39.66 -17.70 -1.25
C CYS A 24 -41.00 -17.84 -0.56
N TYR A 25 -42.04 -17.27 -1.14
CA TYR A 25 -43.39 -17.32 -0.54
C TYR A 25 -44.50 -17.25 -1.57
N ILE A 26 -45.68 -17.74 -1.16
CA ILE A 26 -46.94 -17.66 -1.93
C ILE A 26 -47.94 -16.80 -1.16
N GLN A 27 -48.86 -16.12 -1.89
CA GLN A 27 -49.84 -15.24 -1.27
C GLN A 27 -50.98 -16.00 -0.58
N ALA A 28 -51.32 -17.17 -1.09
CA ALA A 28 -52.42 -17.99 -0.55
C ALA A 28 -51.82 -19.32 -0.05
N PRO A 29 -51.92 -19.64 1.26
CA PRO A 29 -51.44 -20.91 1.80
C PRO A 29 -52.06 -22.11 1.11
N LEU A 30 -51.30 -23.19 0.96
CA LEU A 30 -51.76 -24.46 0.39
C LEU A 30 -51.74 -25.54 1.48
N PRO A 31 -52.60 -26.59 1.39
CA PRO A 31 -52.53 -27.70 2.32
C PRO A 31 -51.20 -28.42 2.25
N LEU A 32 -50.56 -28.66 3.41
CA LEU A 32 -49.22 -29.27 3.51
C LEU A 32 -49.10 -30.65 2.89
N GLU A 33 -50.22 -31.43 2.92
CA GLU A 33 -50.30 -32.80 2.38
C GLU A 33 -50.08 -32.89 0.89
N VAL A 34 -50.29 -31.80 0.16
CA VAL A 34 -50.19 -31.73 -1.31
C VAL A 34 -49.07 -30.81 -1.77
N LEU A 35 -48.30 -30.32 -0.82
CA LEU A 35 -47.27 -29.34 -1.06
C LEU A 35 -45.89 -30.00 -1.11
N GLU A 36 -45.17 -29.71 -2.17
CA GLU A 36 -43.73 -30.01 -2.26
C GLU A 36 -42.98 -28.73 -2.59
N VAL A 37 -41.90 -28.47 -1.85
CA VAL A 37 -41.03 -27.30 -2.06
C VAL A 37 -39.60 -27.76 -2.19
N GLU A 38 -38.98 -27.41 -3.30
CA GLU A 38 -37.62 -27.77 -3.65
C GLU A 38 -36.75 -26.53 -3.82
N TRP A 39 -35.66 -26.50 -3.10
CA TRP A 39 -34.60 -25.54 -3.32
C TRP A 39 -33.40 -26.20 -3.99
N LYS A 40 -33.00 -25.68 -5.15
CA LYS A 40 -31.85 -26.16 -5.93
C LYS A 40 -30.93 -25.03 -6.36
N ARG A 41 -29.68 -25.34 -6.53
CA ARG A 41 -28.79 -24.48 -7.29
C ARG A 41 -29.04 -24.63 -8.79
N THR A 42 -28.98 -23.51 -9.51
CA THR A 42 -29.24 -23.54 -10.96
C THR A 42 -28.06 -24.00 -11.79
N ASP A 43 -26.84 -23.85 -11.27
CA ASP A 43 -25.58 -24.19 -11.96
C ASP A 43 -25.19 -25.68 -11.86
N SER A 44 -25.46 -26.28 -10.70
CA SER A 44 -25.05 -27.66 -10.37
C SER A 44 -26.23 -28.63 -10.20
N GLU A 45 -27.46 -28.13 -10.20
CA GLU A 45 -28.68 -28.88 -9.85
C GLU A 45 -28.61 -29.53 -8.45
N ALA A 46 -27.67 -29.10 -7.61
CA ALA A 46 -27.52 -29.60 -6.25
C ALA A 46 -28.76 -29.27 -5.41
N LEU A 47 -29.29 -30.28 -4.70
CA LEU A 47 -30.46 -30.13 -3.84
C LEU A 47 -30.04 -29.45 -2.52
N VAL A 48 -30.49 -28.23 -2.33
CA VAL A 48 -30.22 -27.43 -1.14
C VAL A 48 -31.13 -27.80 0.00
N HIS A 49 -32.43 -27.96 -0.27
CA HIS A 49 -33.41 -28.42 0.69
C HIS A 49 -34.67 -28.92 0.00
N LEU A 50 -35.34 -29.93 0.58
CA LEU A 50 -36.62 -30.48 0.13
C LEU A 50 -37.59 -30.48 1.31
N PHE A 51 -38.81 -30.03 1.05
CA PHE A 51 -39.98 -30.19 1.91
C PHE A 51 -41.05 -31.01 1.15
N GLN A 52 -41.45 -32.13 1.70
CA GLN A 52 -42.39 -33.04 1.09
C GLN A 52 -43.15 -33.84 2.17
N ASP A 53 -44.38 -34.21 1.93
CA ASP A 53 -45.24 -34.98 2.86
C ASP A 53 -45.37 -34.30 4.25
N GLY A 54 -45.42 -32.97 4.27
CA GLY A 54 -45.58 -32.20 5.50
C GLY A 54 -44.33 -32.02 6.34
N GLU A 55 -43.16 -32.49 5.90
CA GLU A 55 -41.89 -32.41 6.64
C GLU A 55 -40.70 -32.09 5.75
N GLY A 56 -39.66 -31.53 6.34
CA GLY A 56 -38.37 -31.35 5.67
C GLY A 56 -37.63 -32.68 5.55
N LYS A 57 -36.93 -32.88 4.41
CA LYS A 57 -36.16 -34.11 4.10
C LYS A 57 -34.66 -33.83 4.14
N PRO A 58 -34.04 -33.72 5.33
CA PRO A 58 -32.63 -33.40 5.44
C PRO A 58 -31.69 -34.47 4.86
N GLU A 59 -32.17 -35.72 4.78
CA GLU A 59 -31.44 -36.83 4.15
C GLU A 59 -31.32 -36.73 2.65
N ALA A 60 -32.16 -35.92 2.00
CA ALA A 60 -32.10 -35.66 0.57
C ALA A 60 -31.17 -34.50 0.21
N GLN A 61 -30.73 -33.70 1.18
CA GLN A 61 -29.82 -32.57 0.96
C GLN A 61 -28.48 -33.01 0.40
N ASP A 62 -27.95 -32.22 -0.53
CA ASP A 62 -26.54 -32.34 -0.91
C ASP A 62 -25.62 -32.12 0.31
N GLN A 63 -24.53 -32.86 0.34
CA GLN A 63 -23.57 -32.84 1.45
C GLN A 63 -23.05 -31.42 1.76
N ALA A 64 -22.90 -30.58 0.74
CA ALA A 64 -22.46 -29.19 0.90
C ALA A 64 -23.41 -28.32 1.73
N TYR A 65 -24.72 -28.67 1.77
CA TYR A 65 -25.74 -27.90 2.47
C TYR A 65 -26.23 -28.55 3.75
N SER A 66 -25.82 -29.79 4.03
CA SER A 66 -26.18 -30.53 5.22
C SER A 66 -25.89 -29.78 6.50
N GLY A 67 -26.89 -29.59 7.36
CA GLY A 67 -26.77 -28.85 8.61
C GLY A 67 -26.66 -27.33 8.48
N ARG A 68 -26.55 -26.78 7.26
CA ARG A 68 -26.43 -25.34 7.00
C ARG A 68 -27.71 -24.70 6.42
N ALA A 69 -28.55 -25.49 5.76
CA ALA A 69 -29.77 -25.04 5.13
C ALA A 69 -30.98 -25.59 5.84
N ARG A 70 -31.92 -24.74 6.25
CA ARG A 70 -33.12 -25.15 6.98
C ARG A 70 -34.31 -24.26 6.72
N PHE A 71 -35.53 -24.86 6.75
CA PHE A 71 -36.79 -24.16 6.79
C PHE A 71 -37.19 -23.78 8.23
N PHE A 72 -38.14 -22.83 8.30
CA PHE A 72 -38.93 -22.55 9.49
C PHE A 72 -40.28 -23.23 9.30
N THR A 73 -40.43 -24.42 9.86
CA THR A 73 -41.61 -25.29 9.66
C THR A 73 -42.95 -24.62 10.01
N GLU A 74 -42.97 -23.78 11.03
CA GLU A 74 -44.14 -23.00 11.43
C GLU A 74 -44.56 -21.96 10.39
N GLU A 75 -43.63 -21.48 9.56
CA GLU A 75 -43.89 -20.51 8.51
C GLU A 75 -44.36 -21.15 7.21
N VAL A 76 -44.05 -22.43 6.98
CA VAL A 76 -44.47 -23.18 5.80
C VAL A 76 -45.99 -23.25 5.71
N GLU A 77 -46.70 -23.43 6.84
CA GLU A 77 -48.14 -23.42 6.93
C GLU A 77 -48.78 -22.10 6.48
N ARG A 78 -48.01 -21.01 6.56
CA ARG A 78 -48.40 -19.66 6.14
C ARG A 78 -48.05 -19.35 4.69
N GLY A 79 -47.48 -20.31 3.98
CA GLY A 79 -47.01 -20.12 2.60
C GLY A 79 -45.64 -19.46 2.48
N ASN A 80 -44.86 -19.45 3.54
CA ASN A 80 -43.47 -18.92 3.55
C ASN A 80 -42.49 -20.09 3.52
N PHE A 81 -41.79 -20.23 2.41
CA PHE A 81 -40.80 -21.28 2.12
C PHE A 81 -39.38 -20.74 2.12
N SER A 82 -39.16 -19.59 2.73
CA SER A 82 -37.84 -18.98 2.82
C SER A 82 -36.87 -19.91 3.51
N LEU A 83 -35.65 -19.99 2.95
CA LEU A 83 -34.61 -20.88 3.40
C LEU A 83 -33.53 -20.08 4.14
N LEU A 84 -33.22 -20.48 5.37
CA LEU A 84 -32.05 -19.94 6.06
C LEU A 84 -30.80 -20.74 5.68
N LEU A 85 -29.84 -20.09 5.06
CA LEU A 85 -28.52 -20.63 4.76
C LEU A 85 -27.48 -19.98 5.69
N THR A 86 -26.72 -20.81 6.41
CA THR A 86 -25.74 -20.36 7.43
C THR A 86 -24.32 -20.73 7.04
N ASN A 87 -23.33 -20.08 7.68
CA ASN A 87 -21.91 -20.32 7.47
C ASN A 87 -21.52 -20.20 5.97
N LEU A 88 -21.82 -19.05 5.40
CA LEU A 88 -21.66 -18.76 3.98
C LEU A 88 -20.19 -18.76 3.55
N THR A 89 -19.91 -19.41 2.43
CA THR A 89 -18.60 -19.47 1.76
C THR A 89 -18.71 -18.89 0.36
N THR A 90 -17.61 -18.57 -0.29
CA THR A 90 -17.59 -18.08 -1.68
C THR A 90 -18.22 -19.04 -2.66
N GLU A 91 -18.26 -20.34 -2.34
CA GLU A 91 -18.91 -21.37 -3.16
C GLU A 91 -20.45 -21.27 -3.12
N ASP A 92 -21.00 -20.57 -2.12
CA ASP A 92 -22.44 -20.36 -2.01
C ASP A 92 -22.95 -19.21 -2.92
N ALA A 93 -22.05 -18.43 -3.54
CA ALA A 93 -22.45 -17.43 -4.53
C ALA A 93 -23.16 -18.09 -5.73
N GLY A 94 -24.18 -17.42 -6.26
CA GLY A 94 -24.92 -17.86 -7.44
C GLY A 94 -26.41 -17.97 -7.23
N ILE A 95 -27.10 -18.50 -8.22
CA ILE A 95 -28.56 -18.47 -8.32
C ILE A 95 -29.18 -19.75 -7.75
N TYR A 96 -30.10 -19.55 -6.83
CA TYR A 96 -30.94 -20.59 -6.21
C TYR A 96 -32.33 -20.51 -6.75
N ASN A 97 -32.90 -21.67 -7.10
CA ASN A 97 -34.28 -21.80 -7.55
C ASN A 97 -35.14 -22.40 -6.44
N CYS A 98 -36.20 -21.69 -6.06
CA CYS A 98 -37.25 -22.19 -5.21
C CYS A 98 -38.39 -22.61 -6.09
N SER A 99 -38.67 -23.90 -6.18
CA SER A 99 -39.82 -24.48 -6.91
C SER A 99 -40.86 -24.98 -5.94
N VAL A 100 -42.12 -24.57 -6.16
CA VAL A 100 -43.26 -24.96 -5.35
C VAL A 100 -44.22 -25.76 -6.23
N TYR A 101 -44.50 -26.96 -5.82
CA TYR A 101 -45.39 -27.87 -6.51
C TYR A 101 -46.66 -28.14 -5.66
N SER A 102 -47.79 -28.17 -6.32
CA SER A 102 -49.07 -28.63 -5.76
C SER A 102 -49.78 -29.52 -6.77
N GLN A 103 -50.85 -30.22 -6.37
CA GLN A 103 -51.59 -31.09 -7.28
C GLN A 103 -52.13 -30.37 -8.54
N GLN A 104 -52.32 -29.06 -8.49
CA GLN A 104 -53.00 -28.31 -9.56
C GLN A 104 -52.11 -27.26 -10.24
N ALA A 105 -51.01 -26.88 -9.64
CA ALA A 105 -50.17 -25.80 -10.16
C ALA A 105 -48.73 -25.90 -9.66
N THR A 106 -47.83 -25.37 -10.45
CA THR A 106 -46.41 -25.21 -10.11
C THR A 106 -46.00 -23.78 -10.29
N GLY A 107 -45.05 -23.34 -9.50
CA GLY A 107 -44.42 -22.01 -9.61
C GLY A 107 -42.99 -22.00 -9.08
N GLN A 108 -42.23 -21.02 -9.47
CA GLN A 108 -40.85 -20.90 -9.05
C GLN A 108 -40.44 -19.44 -8.92
N THR A 109 -39.38 -19.21 -8.14
CA THR A 109 -38.70 -17.94 -8.07
C THR A 109 -37.19 -18.16 -7.97
N LEU A 110 -36.40 -17.22 -8.47
CA LEU A 110 -34.94 -17.25 -8.41
C LEU A 110 -34.44 -16.28 -7.34
N VAL A 111 -33.44 -16.69 -6.62
CA VAL A 111 -32.74 -15.87 -5.62
C VAL A 111 -31.27 -15.93 -5.91
N ASP A 112 -30.67 -14.79 -6.13
CA ASP A 112 -29.22 -14.68 -6.38
C ASP A 112 -28.48 -14.26 -5.12
N ILE A 113 -27.37 -14.93 -4.81
CA ILE A 113 -26.48 -14.61 -3.69
C ILE A 113 -25.17 -14.07 -4.26
N GLU A 114 -24.83 -12.86 -3.86
CA GLU A 114 -23.58 -12.21 -4.20
C GLU A 114 -22.78 -11.85 -2.96
N PHE A 115 -21.45 -11.92 -3.05
CA PHE A 115 -20.56 -11.49 -1.99
C PHE A 115 -19.91 -10.17 -2.35
N LEU A 116 -19.86 -9.26 -1.37
CA LEU A 116 -18.98 -8.11 -1.47
C LEU A 116 -17.53 -8.55 -1.22
N VAL A 117 -16.79 -8.77 -2.29
CA VAL A 117 -15.37 -9.19 -2.24
C VAL A 117 -14.49 -8.07 -2.75
N VAL A 118 -13.50 -7.69 -1.96
CA VAL A 118 -12.48 -6.71 -2.32
C VAL A 118 -11.13 -7.40 -2.38
N THR A 119 -10.49 -7.31 -3.53
CA THR A 119 -9.19 -7.91 -3.81
C THR A 119 -8.13 -6.84 -4.07
N GLY A 120 -6.84 -7.20 -4.01
CA GLY A 120 -5.74 -6.30 -4.34
C GLY A 120 -4.64 -6.14 -3.27
N GLY A 121 -4.77 -6.83 -2.14
CA GLY A 121 -3.86 -6.74 -0.99
C GLY A 121 -2.48 -7.34 -1.19
N HIS A 122 -1.61 -6.68 -1.97
CA HIS A 122 -0.21 -7.08 -2.14
C HIS A 122 0.72 -5.95 -1.75
N ALA A 123 1.86 -6.28 -1.13
CA ALA A 123 2.90 -5.32 -0.89
C ALA A 123 3.50 -4.84 -2.22
N VAL A 124 3.70 -3.54 -2.35
CA VAL A 124 4.27 -2.91 -3.54
C VAL A 124 5.61 -2.30 -3.19
N SER A 125 6.65 -2.70 -3.92
CA SER A 125 7.98 -2.11 -3.82
C SER A 125 8.14 -1.05 -4.90
N ALA A 126 8.48 0.16 -4.49
CA ALA A 126 8.69 1.28 -5.40
C ALA A 126 9.84 2.16 -4.92
N TYR A 127 10.28 3.08 -5.77
CA TYR A 127 11.33 4.04 -5.46
C TYR A 127 10.76 5.45 -5.33
N ALA A 128 11.46 6.30 -4.59
CA ALA A 128 11.06 7.71 -4.47
C ALA A 128 10.98 8.38 -5.85
N ARG A 129 9.94 9.23 -6.04
CA ARG A 129 9.56 9.95 -7.26
C ARG A 129 8.94 9.12 -8.38
N GLU A 130 8.80 7.83 -8.23
CA GLU A 130 8.01 7.02 -9.14
C GLU A 130 6.52 7.16 -8.84
N ASP A 131 5.71 6.80 -9.82
CA ASP A 131 4.28 6.60 -9.63
C ASP A 131 4.05 5.15 -9.21
N VAL A 132 3.16 4.94 -8.25
CA VAL A 132 2.81 3.61 -7.76
C VAL A 132 1.30 3.39 -7.87
N THR A 133 0.91 2.16 -8.17
CA THR A 133 -0.48 1.73 -8.17
C THR A 133 -0.74 0.82 -6.99
N LEU A 134 -1.73 1.18 -6.17
CA LEU A 134 -2.23 0.37 -5.08
C LEU A 134 -3.51 -0.30 -5.56
N ASN A 135 -3.49 -1.62 -5.66
CA ASN A 135 -4.60 -2.36 -6.25
C ASN A 135 -5.77 -2.50 -5.27
N CYS A 136 -6.97 -2.21 -5.75
CA CYS A 136 -8.23 -2.46 -5.07
C CYS A 136 -9.30 -2.70 -6.13
N SER A 137 -9.84 -3.91 -6.16
CA SER A 137 -10.89 -4.29 -7.10
C SER A 137 -12.05 -4.91 -6.34
N VAL A 138 -13.25 -4.46 -6.68
CA VAL A 138 -14.52 -5.03 -6.19
C VAL A 138 -14.97 -6.06 -7.21
N ASP A 139 -15.60 -7.12 -6.75
CA ASP A 139 -16.12 -8.17 -7.65
C ASP A 139 -17.04 -7.56 -8.72
N SER A 140 -16.87 -8.04 -9.95
CA SER A 140 -17.50 -7.49 -11.16
C SER A 140 -19.03 -7.65 -11.23
N HIS A 141 -19.64 -8.41 -10.32
CA HIS A 141 -21.09 -8.62 -10.29
C HIS A 141 -21.86 -7.43 -9.71
N MET A 142 -21.18 -6.54 -8.97
CA MET A 142 -21.78 -5.34 -8.41
C MET A 142 -21.60 -4.12 -9.30
N SER A 143 -22.71 -3.44 -9.59
CA SER A 143 -22.66 -2.14 -10.25
C SER A 143 -22.02 -1.11 -9.32
N PRO A 144 -21.07 -0.24 -9.78
CA PRO A 144 -20.52 0.84 -8.97
C PRO A 144 -21.57 1.80 -8.37
N LYS A 145 -22.79 1.80 -8.95
CA LYS A 145 -23.93 2.57 -8.44
C LYS A 145 -24.53 2.01 -7.15
N GLU A 146 -24.29 0.73 -6.88
CA GLU A 146 -24.73 0.04 -5.66
C GLU A 146 -23.74 0.23 -4.52
N LEU A 147 -22.52 0.71 -4.85
CA LEU A 147 -21.51 1.04 -3.87
C LEU A 147 -21.80 2.43 -3.29
N GLU A 148 -22.06 2.47 -2.00
CA GLU A 148 -22.29 3.73 -1.29
C GLU A 148 -21.03 4.57 -1.21
N ARG A 149 -19.90 3.91 -0.89
CA ARG A 149 -18.61 4.59 -0.72
C ARG A 149 -17.43 3.66 -0.92
N VAL A 150 -16.39 4.15 -1.58
CA VAL A 150 -15.05 3.55 -1.60
C VAL A 150 -14.05 4.56 -1.09
N SER A 151 -13.24 4.18 -0.10
CA SER A 151 -12.27 5.09 0.50
C SER A 151 -10.88 4.46 0.64
N TRP A 152 -9.88 5.22 0.28
CA TRP A 152 -8.49 4.92 0.59
C TRP A 152 -8.04 5.71 1.81
N THR A 153 -7.45 5.02 2.78
CA THR A 153 -6.93 5.60 4.02
C THR A 153 -5.50 5.12 4.28
N LYS A 154 -4.62 6.04 4.65
CA LYS A 154 -3.28 5.68 5.16
C LYS A 154 -3.40 5.31 6.64
N VAL A 155 -3.22 4.05 6.95
CA VAL A 155 -3.55 3.46 8.26
C VAL A 155 -2.70 4.01 9.39
N ASP A 156 -1.38 4.17 9.16
CA ASP A 156 -0.42 4.60 10.19
C ASP A 156 -0.74 5.98 10.77
N GLN A 157 -1.42 6.83 10.02
CA GLN A 157 -1.71 8.22 10.37
C GLN A 157 -3.20 8.51 10.41
N ASP A 158 -4.02 7.54 10.06
CA ASP A 158 -5.49 7.63 9.96
C ASP A 158 -5.95 8.84 9.10
N ILE A 159 -5.30 9.03 7.95
CA ILE A 159 -5.61 10.12 7.03
C ILE A 159 -6.26 9.62 5.75
N THR A 160 -7.29 10.32 5.32
CA THR A 160 -7.99 10.04 4.06
C THR A 160 -7.12 10.42 2.87
N VAL A 161 -6.96 9.47 1.95
CA VAL A 161 -6.17 9.62 0.73
C VAL A 161 -7.05 10.02 -0.44
N LEU A 162 -8.13 9.26 -0.71
CA LEU A 162 -9.09 9.54 -1.76
C LEU A 162 -10.42 8.84 -1.46
N VAL A 163 -11.53 9.45 -1.87
CA VAL A 163 -12.89 8.93 -1.68
C VAL A 163 -13.65 8.95 -3.00
N PHE A 164 -14.37 7.87 -3.25
CA PHE A 164 -15.41 7.79 -4.27
C PHE A 164 -16.75 7.58 -3.55
N GLN A 165 -17.73 8.38 -3.84
CA GLN A 165 -19.05 8.32 -3.21
C GLN A 165 -20.11 8.86 -4.16
N GLU A 166 -21.29 8.24 -4.20
CA GLU A 166 -22.43 8.66 -5.03
C GLU A 166 -22.08 8.84 -6.53
N GLY A 167 -21.14 8.01 -7.04
CA GLY A 167 -20.73 8.05 -8.44
C GLY A 167 -19.67 9.09 -8.77
N GLU A 168 -19.18 9.85 -7.78
CA GLU A 168 -18.20 10.92 -7.97
C GLU A 168 -16.92 10.70 -7.14
N VAL A 169 -15.80 11.21 -7.66
CA VAL A 169 -14.52 11.23 -6.95
C VAL A 169 -14.42 12.51 -6.14
N LEU A 170 -14.35 12.38 -4.82
CA LEU A 170 -14.33 13.51 -3.89
C LEU A 170 -12.88 13.83 -3.47
N THR A 171 -12.27 14.76 -4.20
CA THR A 171 -10.89 15.20 -3.92
C THR A 171 -10.77 16.15 -2.73
N ASP A 172 -11.86 16.81 -2.34
CA ASP A 172 -11.88 17.75 -1.22
C ASP A 172 -11.68 17.07 0.13
N PHE A 173 -12.01 15.78 0.23
CA PHE A 173 -11.76 14.95 1.41
C PHE A 173 -10.32 14.45 1.50
N SER A 174 -9.54 14.60 0.42
CA SER A 174 -8.14 14.20 0.42
C SER A 174 -7.31 15.14 1.29
N HIS A 175 -6.51 14.55 2.17
CA HIS A 175 -5.56 15.31 2.97
C HIS A 175 -4.60 16.10 2.07
N GLU A 176 -4.20 17.31 2.49
CA GLU A 176 -3.34 18.23 1.70
C GLU A 176 -2.10 17.55 1.11
N ARG A 177 -1.52 16.62 1.85
CA ARG A 177 -0.35 15.85 1.44
C ARG A 177 -0.57 15.03 0.18
N PHE A 178 -1.79 14.52 -0.04
CA PHE A 178 -2.15 13.67 -1.18
C PHE A 178 -2.87 14.43 -2.30
N ARG A 179 -3.33 15.65 -2.03
CA ARG A 179 -4.02 16.48 -3.01
C ARG A 179 -3.16 16.63 -4.27
N ASP A 180 -3.77 16.52 -5.43
CA ASP A 180 -3.17 16.58 -6.77
C ASP A 180 -2.15 15.45 -7.10
N ARG A 181 -1.91 14.52 -6.16
CA ARG A 181 -1.00 13.39 -6.38
C ARG A 181 -1.70 12.04 -6.45
N VAL A 182 -2.97 11.98 -6.18
CA VAL A 182 -3.76 10.74 -6.17
C VAL A 182 -4.89 10.81 -7.17
N GLU A 183 -5.14 9.69 -7.84
CA GLU A 183 -6.25 9.55 -8.77
C GLU A 183 -6.70 8.10 -8.83
N PHE A 184 -7.99 7.88 -9.11
CA PHE A 184 -8.47 6.59 -9.60
C PHE A 184 -8.19 6.46 -11.11
N PHE A 185 -8.17 5.25 -11.60
CA PHE A 185 -8.21 5.00 -13.02
C PHE A 185 -9.56 5.48 -13.57
N GLY A 186 -9.60 5.89 -14.83
CA GLY A 186 -10.76 6.58 -15.42
C GLY A 186 -12.13 5.91 -15.22
N PRO A 187 -13.22 6.59 -15.56
CA PRO A 187 -14.59 6.12 -15.29
C PRO A 187 -14.89 4.71 -15.79
N GLU A 188 -14.28 4.33 -16.93
CA GLU A 188 -14.45 2.97 -17.49
C GLU A 188 -13.91 1.87 -16.57
N GLU A 189 -12.80 2.14 -15.88
CA GLU A 189 -12.23 1.19 -14.93
C GLU A 189 -13.03 1.14 -13.63
N ILE A 190 -13.51 2.29 -13.16
CA ILE A 190 -14.43 2.37 -12.02
C ILE A 190 -15.70 1.56 -12.31
N HIS A 191 -16.25 1.65 -13.52
CA HIS A 191 -17.42 0.86 -13.92
C HIS A 191 -17.17 -0.65 -13.92
N LYS A 192 -15.94 -1.08 -14.04
CA LYS A 192 -15.53 -2.49 -13.91
C LYS A 192 -15.25 -2.91 -12.48
N GLY A 193 -15.48 -2.05 -11.50
CA GLY A 193 -15.15 -2.29 -10.10
C GLY A 193 -13.67 -2.06 -9.74
N ASN A 194 -12.87 -1.46 -10.62
CA ASN A 194 -11.47 -1.17 -10.36
C ASN A 194 -11.31 0.18 -9.65
N PHE A 195 -11.09 0.13 -8.34
CA PHE A 195 -10.82 1.29 -7.47
C PHE A 195 -9.36 1.39 -7.07
N SER A 196 -8.46 0.87 -7.90
CA SER A 196 -7.03 1.01 -7.67
C SER A 196 -6.62 2.47 -7.64
N LEU A 197 -5.76 2.81 -6.68
CA LEU A 197 -5.26 4.16 -6.47
C LEU A 197 -3.92 4.33 -7.17
N ARG A 198 -3.80 5.34 -8.01
CA ARG A 198 -2.51 5.79 -8.53
C ARG A 198 -1.99 6.92 -7.67
N LEU A 199 -0.84 6.70 -7.01
CA LEU A 199 -0.13 7.70 -6.22
C LEU A 199 1.10 8.16 -7.03
N LYS A 200 1.11 9.45 -7.40
CA LYS A 200 2.15 10.08 -8.21
C LYS A 200 3.26 10.66 -7.33
N TYR A 201 4.47 10.70 -7.88
CA TYR A 201 5.64 11.33 -7.26
C TYR A 201 5.84 10.84 -5.81
N LEU A 202 6.01 9.54 -5.65
CA LEU A 202 6.16 8.86 -4.36
C LEU A 202 7.24 9.53 -3.49
N ARG A 203 6.91 9.84 -2.23
CA ARG A 203 7.79 10.46 -1.26
C ARG A 203 8.18 9.45 -0.17
N MET A 204 9.29 9.69 0.52
CA MET A 204 9.73 8.83 1.64
C MET A 204 8.68 8.69 2.75
N GLU A 205 7.92 9.74 2.96
CA GLU A 205 6.83 9.79 3.94
C GLU A 205 5.57 9.01 3.52
N ASP A 206 5.45 8.63 2.23
CA ASP A 206 4.31 7.85 1.72
C ASP A 206 4.45 6.35 2.01
N LYS A 207 5.61 5.90 2.48
CA LYS A 207 5.82 4.55 2.99
C LYS A 207 4.78 4.20 4.05
N GLY A 208 4.32 2.94 4.07
CA GLY A 208 3.44 2.41 5.11
C GLY A 208 2.22 1.69 4.55
N LEU A 209 1.25 1.45 5.41
CA LEU A 209 0.07 0.65 5.14
C LEU A 209 -1.11 1.53 4.67
N TYR A 210 -1.72 1.15 3.55
CA TYR A 210 -2.91 1.76 2.97
C TYR A 210 -4.05 0.77 3.00
N ARG A 211 -5.24 1.25 3.32
CA ARG A 211 -6.47 0.47 3.33
C ARG A 211 -7.43 1.01 2.29
N CYS A 212 -7.94 0.13 1.46
CA CYS A 212 -9.10 0.35 0.61
C CYS A 212 -10.31 -0.26 1.31
N GLU A 213 -11.31 0.52 1.60
CA GLU A 213 -12.55 0.10 2.23
C GLU A 213 -13.72 0.43 1.30
N VAL A 214 -14.59 -0.55 1.10
CA VAL A 214 -15.77 -0.47 0.26
C VAL A 214 -17.00 -0.67 1.12
N LEU A 215 -17.95 0.24 1.02
CA LEU A 215 -19.24 0.19 1.73
C LEU A 215 -20.36 0.05 0.73
N SER A 216 -21.30 -0.87 1.02
CA SER A 216 -22.54 -1.08 0.29
C SER A 216 -23.65 -1.40 1.30
N GLY A 217 -24.54 -0.44 1.56
CA GLY A 217 -25.56 -0.57 2.60
C GLY A 217 -24.94 -0.85 3.98
N GLU A 218 -25.35 -1.96 4.60
CA GLU A 218 -24.81 -2.40 5.90
C GLU A 218 -23.51 -3.23 5.79
N PHE A 219 -23.03 -3.49 4.58
CA PHE A 219 -21.89 -4.34 4.32
C PHE A 219 -20.63 -3.51 4.07
N SER A 220 -19.51 -3.97 4.61
CA SER A 220 -18.21 -3.43 4.32
C SER A 220 -17.20 -4.53 4.02
N ALA A 221 -16.35 -4.28 3.05
CA ALA A 221 -15.20 -5.12 2.75
C ALA A 221 -13.96 -4.24 2.59
N GLN A 222 -12.80 -4.77 2.93
CA GLN A 222 -11.55 -4.02 2.88
C GLN A 222 -10.39 -4.87 2.41
N THR A 223 -9.41 -4.21 1.80
CA THR A 223 -8.11 -4.78 1.52
C THR A 223 -7.01 -3.80 1.93
N THR A 224 -5.81 -4.31 2.21
CA THR A 224 -4.68 -3.48 2.61
C THR A 224 -3.50 -3.70 1.67
N VAL A 225 -2.82 -2.62 1.34
CA VAL A 225 -1.62 -2.62 0.49
C VAL A 225 -0.51 -1.90 1.23
N GLU A 226 0.67 -2.51 1.35
CA GLU A 226 1.83 -1.89 1.99
C GLU A 226 2.81 -1.38 0.93
N ILE A 227 3.21 -0.10 1.05
CA ILE A 227 4.25 0.49 0.22
C ILE A 227 5.60 0.30 0.92
N HIS A 228 6.48 -0.47 0.28
CA HIS A 228 7.87 -0.58 0.66
C HIS A 228 8.73 0.31 -0.24
N LEU A 229 9.46 1.24 0.37
CA LEU A 229 10.40 2.07 -0.36
C LEU A 229 11.78 1.42 -0.36
N GLY A 230 12.21 1.03 -1.55
CA GLY A 230 13.55 0.54 -1.82
C GLY A 230 14.54 1.68 -2.11
N PHE A 231 15.82 1.35 -2.04
CA PHE A 231 16.86 2.24 -2.53
C PHE A 231 16.93 2.10 -4.06
N SER A 232 16.70 3.20 -4.78
CA SER A 232 16.93 3.30 -6.22
C SER A 232 18.39 2.92 -6.54
N HIS A 233 18.66 2.47 -7.76
CA HIS A 233 20.02 2.24 -8.28
C HIS A 233 20.92 3.46 -8.06
N ILE A 234 20.36 4.66 -8.08
CA ILE A 234 21.10 5.90 -7.82
C ILE A 234 21.49 6.02 -6.34
N HIS A 235 20.62 5.62 -5.40
CA HIS A 235 20.98 5.58 -3.96
C HIS A 235 22.10 4.58 -3.69
N THR A 236 22.05 3.40 -4.31
CA THR A 236 23.10 2.40 -4.22
C THR A 236 24.41 2.91 -4.84
N ALA A 237 24.34 3.62 -5.95
CA ALA A 237 25.52 4.25 -6.57
C ALA A 237 26.13 5.34 -5.68
N ILE A 238 25.30 6.18 -5.05
CA ILE A 238 25.75 7.21 -4.11
C ILE A 238 26.43 6.57 -2.89
N LEU A 239 25.80 5.56 -2.29
CA LEU A 239 26.38 4.84 -1.15
C LEU A 239 27.69 4.14 -1.51
N SER A 240 27.76 3.53 -2.70
CA SER A 240 28.98 2.91 -3.21
C SER A 240 30.07 3.94 -3.44
N LEU A 241 29.73 5.11 -4.02
CA LEU A 241 30.67 6.20 -4.22
C LEU A 241 31.20 6.75 -2.89
N CYS A 242 30.31 6.97 -1.92
CA CYS A 242 30.70 7.42 -0.58
C CYS A 242 31.62 6.41 0.12
N SER A 243 31.28 5.12 0.05
CA SER A 243 32.10 4.05 0.64
C SER A 243 33.47 3.96 -0.02
N PHE A 244 33.51 4.04 -1.36
CA PHE A 244 34.75 4.02 -2.13
C PHE A 244 35.64 5.22 -1.80
N THR A 245 35.08 6.43 -1.71
CA THR A 245 35.83 7.64 -1.37
C THR A 245 36.36 7.59 0.05
N CYS A 246 35.62 7.08 1.01
CA CYS A 246 36.09 6.88 2.38
C CYS A 246 37.25 5.89 2.44
N LEU A 247 37.14 4.77 1.72
CA LEU A 247 38.16 3.73 1.69
C LEU A 247 39.45 4.24 1.02
N CYS A 248 39.33 4.85 -0.16
CA CYS A 248 40.49 5.44 -0.87
C CYS A 248 41.13 6.57 -0.05
N GLY A 249 40.31 7.44 0.53
CA GLY A 249 40.82 8.53 1.40
C GLY A 249 41.58 7.99 2.59
N SER A 250 41.11 6.91 3.23
CA SER A 250 41.78 6.28 4.36
C SER A 250 43.15 5.65 3.97
N VAL A 251 43.17 4.92 2.85
CA VAL A 251 44.39 4.29 2.33
C VAL A 251 45.42 5.34 1.95
N LEU A 252 45.01 6.40 1.26
CA LEU A 252 45.88 7.50 0.87
C LEU A 252 46.39 8.29 2.08
N LEU A 253 45.56 8.46 3.12
CA LEU A 253 45.95 9.07 4.38
C LEU A 253 47.11 8.29 5.04
N VAL A 254 46.89 6.98 5.22
CA VAL A 254 47.89 6.10 5.83
C VAL A 254 49.18 6.09 5.00
N GLY A 255 49.04 5.97 3.67
CA GLY A 255 50.20 6.05 2.76
C GLY A 255 50.93 7.38 2.82
N GLY A 256 50.20 8.50 2.88
CA GLY A 256 50.78 9.85 3.05
C GLY A 256 51.52 10.03 4.37
N ILE A 257 50.93 9.52 5.47
CA ILE A 257 51.59 9.53 6.79
C ILE A 257 52.88 8.73 6.76
N ILE A 258 52.83 7.49 6.25
CA ILE A 258 54.04 6.64 6.14
C ILE A 258 55.11 7.32 5.29
N TYR A 259 54.72 7.92 4.15
CA TYR A 259 55.66 8.60 3.26
C TYR A 259 56.31 9.81 3.94
N THR A 260 55.56 10.61 4.72
CA THR A 260 56.10 11.78 5.45
C THR A 260 57.02 11.38 6.59
N PHE A 261 56.82 10.21 7.19
CA PHE A 261 57.74 9.68 8.20
C PHE A 261 59.05 9.13 7.60
N CYS A 262 59.02 8.67 6.35
CA CYS A 262 60.17 8.02 5.71
C CYS A 262 61.05 8.96 4.85
N LYS A 263 60.56 10.16 4.52
CA LYS A 263 61.30 11.11 3.66
C LYS A 263 61.16 12.57 4.11
N GLU A 264 62.21 13.39 3.88
CA GLU A 264 62.09 14.82 4.06
C GLU A 264 61.09 15.45 3.08
N PRO A 265 60.25 16.41 3.54
CA PRO A 265 59.15 16.95 2.73
C PRO A 265 59.69 17.85 1.60
N GLY A 266 59.60 17.34 0.35
CA GLY A 266 59.83 18.13 -0.86
C GLY A 266 58.54 18.75 -1.41
N SER A 267 58.65 19.66 -2.37
CA SER A 267 57.48 20.32 -3.00
C SER A 267 56.41 19.36 -3.53
N CYS A 268 56.81 18.18 -4.05
CA CYS A 268 55.85 17.16 -4.50
C CYS A 268 55.01 16.58 -3.36
N THR A 269 55.53 16.47 -2.14
CA THR A 269 54.83 15.95 -0.97
C THR A 269 53.68 16.85 -0.57
N VAL A 270 53.87 18.16 -0.67
CA VAL A 270 52.84 19.16 -0.39
C VAL A 270 51.68 19.07 -1.39
N ILE A 271 51.96 18.90 -2.68
CA ILE A 271 50.94 18.73 -3.72
C ILE A 271 50.13 17.45 -3.48
N ILE A 272 50.77 16.34 -3.18
CA ILE A 272 50.12 15.07 -2.88
C ILE A 272 49.17 15.21 -1.68
N LEU A 273 49.60 15.87 -0.60
CA LEU A 273 48.75 16.11 0.58
C LEU A 273 47.56 17.01 0.27
N TYR A 274 47.69 18.02 -0.58
CA TYR A 274 46.56 18.81 -1.06
C TYR A 274 45.53 17.97 -1.83
N VAL A 275 45.99 17.16 -2.78
CA VAL A 275 45.10 16.28 -3.55
C VAL A 275 44.35 15.30 -2.62
N LEU A 276 45.05 14.74 -1.62
CA LEU A 276 44.47 13.82 -0.64
C LEU A 276 43.36 14.47 0.21
N VAL A 277 43.47 15.75 0.50
CA VAL A 277 42.46 16.49 1.29
C VAL A 277 41.31 16.96 0.41
N PHE A 278 41.56 17.46 -0.80
CA PHE A 278 40.55 18.07 -1.65
C PHE A 278 39.70 17.05 -2.41
N CYS A 279 40.30 15.98 -2.90
CA CYS A 279 39.60 15.00 -3.73
C CYS A 279 38.42 14.33 -3.00
N PRO A 280 38.56 13.82 -1.75
CA PRO A 280 37.41 13.27 -1.02
C PRO A 280 36.30 14.29 -0.75
N ASN A 281 36.66 15.54 -0.46
CA ASN A 281 35.68 16.60 -0.20
C ASN A 281 34.89 16.96 -1.44
N ILE A 282 35.51 17.00 -2.63
CA ILE A 282 34.82 17.24 -3.90
C ILE A 282 33.85 16.08 -4.22
N LEU A 283 34.31 14.84 -4.02
CA LEU A 283 33.46 13.65 -4.28
C LEU A 283 32.30 13.58 -3.32
N MET A 284 32.47 13.87 -2.03
CA MET A 284 31.41 13.97 -1.06
C MET A 284 30.42 15.10 -1.40
N PHE A 285 30.91 16.23 -1.88
CA PHE A 285 30.08 17.32 -2.40
C PHE A 285 29.13 16.84 -3.52
N VAL A 286 29.69 16.16 -4.52
CA VAL A 286 28.89 15.62 -5.64
C VAL A 286 27.86 14.61 -5.12
N ALA A 287 28.24 13.74 -4.19
CA ALA A 287 27.33 12.77 -3.58
C ALA A 287 26.17 13.45 -2.83
N PHE A 288 26.41 14.51 -2.07
CA PHE A 288 25.36 15.25 -1.36
C PHE A 288 24.44 16.02 -2.32
N VAL A 289 24.97 16.59 -3.39
CA VAL A 289 24.13 17.24 -4.44
C VAL A 289 23.21 16.22 -5.07
N LEU A 290 23.73 15.07 -5.48
CA LEU A 290 22.93 13.99 -6.06
C LEU A 290 21.88 13.49 -5.07
N TRP A 291 22.23 13.30 -3.80
CA TRP A 291 21.29 12.91 -2.75
C TRP A 291 20.17 13.92 -2.54
N GLY A 292 20.51 15.22 -2.46
CA GLY A 292 19.51 16.29 -2.30
C GLY A 292 18.57 16.40 -3.51
N MET A 293 19.10 16.22 -4.72
CA MET A 293 18.29 16.22 -5.94
C MET A 293 17.31 15.03 -5.98
N LEU A 294 17.68 13.88 -5.42
CA LEU A 294 16.85 12.69 -5.43
C LEU A 294 15.74 12.72 -4.38
N ASN A 295 16.03 13.24 -3.20
CA ASN A 295 15.11 13.17 -2.05
C ASN A 295 14.27 14.45 -1.87
N GLY A 296 14.50 15.49 -2.69
CA GLY A 296 13.79 16.76 -2.56
C GLY A 296 14.23 17.63 -1.37
N PHE A 297 15.26 17.21 -0.60
CA PHE A 297 15.86 17.99 0.48
C PHE A 297 16.91 18.98 -0.05
N PHE A 298 16.45 19.88 -0.91
CA PHE A 298 17.36 20.81 -1.59
C PHE A 298 17.98 21.81 -0.61
N SER A 299 17.25 22.23 0.42
CA SER A 299 17.72 23.16 1.44
C SER A 299 18.85 22.58 2.30
N GLU A 300 18.72 21.33 2.74
CA GLU A 300 19.70 20.61 3.53
C GLU A 300 20.96 20.29 2.71
N ALA A 301 20.77 19.87 1.46
CA ALA A 301 21.88 19.64 0.54
C ALA A 301 22.66 20.94 0.27
N VAL A 302 21.99 22.06 0.05
CA VAL A 302 22.62 23.38 -0.12
C VAL A 302 23.36 23.81 1.14
N THR A 303 22.81 23.57 2.32
CA THR A 303 23.46 23.89 3.61
C THR A 303 24.74 23.08 3.80
N CYS A 304 24.71 21.76 3.54
CA CYS A 304 25.90 20.90 3.58
C CYS A 304 26.96 21.34 2.55
N LEU A 305 26.52 21.79 1.37
CA LEU A 305 27.33 22.32 0.30
C LEU A 305 28.08 23.58 0.74
N ILE A 306 27.37 24.54 1.34
CA ILE A 306 27.95 25.79 1.85
C ILE A 306 28.99 25.48 2.95
N ILE A 307 28.69 24.57 3.88
CA ILE A 307 29.63 24.18 4.94
C ILE A 307 30.88 23.56 4.37
N ASN A 308 30.80 22.68 3.37
CA ASN A 308 31.97 22.09 2.72
C ASN A 308 32.77 23.12 1.92
N LEU A 309 32.10 24.04 1.24
CA LEU A 309 32.78 25.15 0.53
C LEU A 309 33.51 26.07 1.49
N LEU A 310 32.91 26.41 2.62
CA LEU A 310 33.56 27.22 3.67
C LEU A 310 34.78 26.51 4.28
N ARG A 311 34.75 25.19 4.42
CA ARG A 311 35.92 24.38 4.85
C ARG A 311 37.04 24.45 3.84
N ILE A 312 36.75 24.28 2.55
CA ILE A 312 37.74 24.39 1.46
C ILE A 312 38.33 25.80 1.40
N LEU A 313 37.49 26.83 1.47
CA LEU A 313 37.94 28.23 1.50
C LEU A 313 38.87 28.52 2.69
N ARG A 314 38.53 28.01 3.89
CA ARG A 314 39.38 28.14 5.08
C ARG A 314 40.74 27.48 4.90
N LEU A 315 40.80 26.29 4.31
CA LEU A 315 42.03 25.59 3.99
C LEU A 315 42.89 26.39 2.98
N LEU A 316 42.25 26.98 1.95
CA LEU A 316 42.94 27.83 0.97
C LEU A 316 43.46 29.12 1.57
N ILE A 317 42.71 29.78 2.45
CA ILE A 317 43.15 31.04 3.12
C ILE A 317 44.28 30.80 4.13
N CYS A 318 44.26 29.66 4.81
CA CYS A 318 45.35 29.28 5.72
C CYS A 318 46.60 28.76 5.00
N SER A 319 46.56 28.48 3.72
CA SER A 319 47.60 27.91 2.88
C SER A 319 48.82 28.84 2.65
N PRO A 320 48.69 30.19 2.42
CA PRO A 320 49.84 31.05 2.12
C PRO A 320 50.85 31.21 3.25
N ARG A 321 50.51 30.87 4.49
CA ARG A 321 51.40 30.97 5.66
C ARG A 321 52.20 29.69 5.94
N VAL A 322 52.13 28.71 5.06
CA VAL A 322 52.62 27.35 5.25
C VAL A 322 54.00 27.12 4.65
N TYR A 323 54.82 28.15 4.53
CA TYR A 323 56.25 27.96 4.16
C TYR A 323 57.14 27.44 5.30
N ASP A 324 56.54 27.20 6.49
CA ASP A 324 57.27 26.58 7.61
C ASP A 324 56.90 25.08 7.72
N CYS A 325 57.84 24.22 7.30
CA CYS A 325 57.61 22.78 7.10
C CYS A 325 57.17 22.00 8.36
N LYS A 326 57.36 22.51 9.56
CA LYS A 326 56.95 21.85 10.81
C LYS A 326 55.47 22.04 11.16
N GLY A 327 54.84 23.13 10.70
CA GLY A 327 53.44 23.42 10.96
C GLY A 327 52.47 22.71 10.00
N VAL A 328 52.90 22.30 8.80
CA VAL A 328 52.06 21.67 7.75
C VAL A 328 51.55 20.31 8.20
N HIS A 329 52.39 19.52 8.83
CA HIS A 329 52.05 18.15 9.27
C HIS A 329 50.91 18.14 10.31
N GLN A 330 50.96 19.00 11.32
CA GLN A 330 49.92 19.11 12.34
C GLN A 330 48.58 19.65 11.76
N ARG A 331 48.66 20.58 10.81
CA ARG A 331 47.44 21.19 10.21
C ARG A 331 46.73 20.27 9.23
N VAL A 332 47.48 19.48 8.47
CA VAL A 332 46.89 18.47 7.58
C VAL A 332 46.21 17.36 8.38
N ILE A 333 46.81 16.88 9.46
CA ILE A 333 46.20 15.90 10.36
C ILE A 333 44.93 16.49 11.00
N ALA A 334 44.93 17.72 11.47
CA ALA A 334 43.76 18.38 12.05
C ALA A 334 42.63 18.60 11.03
N ALA A 335 42.95 18.92 9.77
CA ALA A 335 42.00 19.06 8.69
C ALA A 335 41.36 17.70 8.30
N MET A 336 42.17 16.63 8.28
CA MET A 336 41.73 15.29 7.95
C MET A 336 40.86 14.67 9.05
N THR A 337 41.23 14.82 10.32
CA THR A 337 40.41 14.36 11.46
C THR A 337 39.11 15.15 11.59
N GLY A 338 39.07 16.41 11.20
CA GLY A 338 37.85 17.23 11.17
C GLY A 338 36.86 16.87 10.07
N THR A 339 37.30 16.23 8.97
CA THR A 339 36.42 15.78 7.89
C THR A 339 35.69 14.47 8.22
N TYR A 340 36.23 13.65 9.09
CA TYR A 340 35.57 12.37 9.47
C TYR A 340 34.63 12.48 10.68
N ASN A 341 34.68 13.56 11.45
CA ASN A 341 33.75 13.80 12.56
C ASN A 341 32.57 14.64 12.11
N PHE A 342 31.49 13.99 11.66
CA PHE A 342 30.23 14.61 11.30
C PHE A 342 29.54 15.38 12.47
N ALA A 343 30.04 15.23 13.68
CA ALA A 343 29.51 15.83 14.91
C ALA A 343 30.38 16.97 15.50
N ALA A 344 31.54 17.24 14.97
CA ALA A 344 32.42 18.24 15.57
C ALA A 344 32.36 19.57 14.80
N THR A 345 31.43 20.43 15.18
CA THR A 345 31.41 21.87 14.90
C THR A 345 32.50 22.64 15.69
N ALA A 346 33.63 22.02 16.01
CA ALA A 346 34.70 22.71 16.66
C ALA A 346 35.41 23.64 15.66
N PRO A 347 35.45 24.96 15.92
CA PRO A 347 36.17 25.87 15.06
C PRO A 347 37.68 25.50 15.09
N ILE A 348 38.25 25.26 13.91
CA ILE A 348 39.71 25.17 13.78
C ILE A 348 40.23 26.54 14.15
N ARG A 349 40.69 26.71 15.40
CA ARG A 349 41.46 27.89 15.78
C ARG A 349 42.73 27.87 14.97
N CYS A 350 42.89 28.82 14.05
CA CYS A 350 44.18 29.21 13.57
C CYS A 350 44.97 29.68 14.80
N ILE A 351 45.97 28.91 15.24
CA ILE A 351 46.85 29.33 16.29
C ILE A 351 47.70 30.47 15.67
N ASP A 352 47.35 31.70 16.00
CA ASP A 352 48.22 32.85 15.79
C ASP A 352 49.45 32.67 16.70
N ASN A 353 50.51 32.13 16.15
CA ASN A 353 51.82 32.30 16.76
C ASN A 353 52.31 33.72 16.45
N GLY A 354 51.68 34.70 17.12
CA GLY A 354 52.30 35.99 17.34
C GLY A 354 53.40 35.84 18.42
N GLY A 355 54.53 35.38 18.05
CA GLY A 355 55.76 35.47 18.88
C GLY A 355 56.35 36.84 18.69
N THR A 356 56.18 37.68 19.68
CA THR A 356 57.04 38.81 19.93
C THR A 356 58.37 38.30 20.51
N GLU A 357 59.49 38.84 19.94
CA GLU A 357 60.86 38.74 20.27
C GLU A 357 61.59 37.48 19.84
#